data_8f9f35ff1f981544d9f054deebaffec6
#
_entry.id   8f9f35ff1f981544d9f054deebaffec6
#
_cell.length_a   1.000
_cell.length_b   1.000
_cell.length_c   1.000
_cell.angle_alpha   90.00
_cell.angle_beta   90.00
_cell.angle_gamma   90.00
#
_symmetry.space_group_name_H-M   'P 1'
#
loop_
_entity.id
_entity.type
_entity.pdbx_description
1 polymer ?
#
loop_
_entity_poly.entity_id
_entity_poly.type
_entity_poly.pdbx_seq_one_letter_code
_entity_poly.pdbx_strand_id
1 'polypeptide(L)'
;MSEFQLNIYSAALLTILFSYFLNLYFLKIAKNFTFKNNQDQKRLVNNNVPPIGGLATSISFLIFVRLLGKTDSEFMIIGLFGVMLSVIGILDDFYNLNWKFKLSSQVFFVLFPVVYLDVYINFEALLGVDLGNILNIAVSVTWIVLLINAINFIDNMDGLAVVVTGSICIQFILFTYYLDQNKLTDISIILLFSILGFLILNFPPAKIYLGDSGSMFIGFCLGFLSILFTWNAGGQSMFNYTITPALLFFTIPVLDFFIIFDYRVRNKISPTVGGTDHISHRLLNLGLSETKTLSMFFIYSFICFVLISISALQGSMISFSIYLFILFATFIYVRKLEILN
;
A
#
# COMPACT_ATOMS: atom_id res chain seq x y z
N MET A 1 -7.02 32.27 18.99
CA MET A 1 -6.61 32.23 17.57
C MET A 1 -7.46 31.16 16.91
N SER A 2 -8.34 31.49 15.94
CA SER A 2 -9.04 30.49 15.17
C SER A 2 -8.00 29.67 14.42
N GLU A 3 -7.88 28.37 14.74
CA GLU A 3 -7.02 27.47 13.98
C GLU A 3 -7.51 27.50 12.52
N PHE A 4 -6.60 27.81 11.63
CA PHE A 4 -6.89 27.76 10.19
C PHE A 4 -7.07 26.30 9.80
N GLN A 5 -8.32 25.91 9.50
CA GLN A 5 -8.66 24.56 9.07
C GLN A 5 -8.95 24.59 7.56
N LEU A 6 -8.27 23.72 6.81
CA LEU A 6 -8.55 23.53 5.40
C LEU A 6 -9.81 22.69 5.20
N ASN A 7 -10.62 23.04 4.20
CA ASN A 7 -11.65 22.14 3.69
C ASN A 7 -10.96 20.96 2.98
N ILE A 8 -11.54 19.75 3.06
CA ILE A 8 -10.96 18.52 2.47
C ILE A 8 -10.68 18.68 0.96
N TYR A 9 -11.54 19.36 0.21
CA TYR A 9 -11.33 19.58 -1.23
C TYR A 9 -10.14 20.49 -1.53
N SER A 10 -9.98 21.55 -0.77
CA SER A 10 -8.81 22.44 -0.90
C SER A 10 -7.55 21.76 -0.41
N ALA A 11 -7.63 20.98 0.68
CA ALA A 11 -6.51 20.20 1.19
C ALA A 11 -6.04 19.17 0.16
N ALA A 12 -6.95 18.43 -0.47
CA ALA A 12 -6.64 17.45 -1.51
C ALA A 12 -5.92 18.11 -2.71
N LEU A 13 -6.47 19.22 -3.22
CA LEU A 13 -5.85 19.97 -4.34
C LEU A 13 -4.45 20.48 -3.98
N LEU A 14 -4.29 21.05 -2.79
CA LEU A 14 -2.98 21.52 -2.34
C LEU A 14 -2.01 20.38 -2.09
N THR A 15 -2.48 19.21 -1.62
CA THR A 15 -1.66 18.03 -1.39
C THR A 15 -1.04 17.51 -2.70
N ILE A 16 -1.83 17.37 -3.77
CA ILE A 16 -1.28 16.89 -5.05
C ILE A 16 -0.26 17.87 -5.62
N LEU A 17 -0.54 19.18 -5.57
CA LEU A 17 0.38 20.22 -6.04
C LEU A 17 1.67 20.22 -5.21
N PHE A 18 1.55 20.19 -3.89
CA PHE A 18 2.70 20.20 -3.00
C PHE A 18 3.56 18.94 -3.19
N SER A 19 2.94 17.75 -3.24
CA SER A 19 3.64 16.49 -3.50
C SER A 19 4.37 16.55 -4.85
N TYR A 20 3.72 17.03 -5.90
CA TYR A 20 4.34 17.17 -7.22
C TYR A 20 5.56 18.10 -7.20
N PHE A 21 5.42 19.31 -6.64
CA PHE A 21 6.53 20.26 -6.59
C PHE A 21 7.67 19.81 -5.67
N LEU A 22 7.34 19.16 -4.55
CA LEU A 22 8.35 18.61 -3.66
C LEU A 22 9.13 17.47 -4.33
N ASN A 23 8.45 16.61 -5.11
CA ASN A 23 9.11 15.57 -5.91
C ASN A 23 10.00 16.18 -7.01
N LEU A 24 9.56 17.26 -7.67
CA LEU A 24 10.41 17.99 -8.63
C LEU A 24 11.66 18.57 -7.97
N TYR A 25 11.51 19.12 -6.77
CA TYR A 25 12.63 19.66 -6.00
C TYR A 25 13.62 18.55 -5.62
N PHE A 26 13.13 17.42 -5.13
CA PHE A 26 13.97 16.28 -4.79
C PHE A 26 14.65 15.68 -6.03
N LEU A 27 13.95 15.60 -7.15
CA LEU A 27 14.54 15.16 -8.42
C LEU A 27 15.71 16.07 -8.85
N LYS A 28 15.60 17.39 -8.62
CA LYS A 28 16.69 18.34 -8.91
C LYS A 28 17.89 18.10 -7.99
N ILE A 29 17.68 17.87 -6.70
CA ILE A 29 18.73 17.59 -5.72
C ILE A 29 19.40 16.24 -6.03
N ALA A 30 18.62 15.24 -6.38
CA ALA A 30 19.07 13.87 -6.64
C ALA A 30 20.13 13.77 -7.74
N LYS A 31 20.15 14.71 -8.69
CA LYS A 31 21.18 14.77 -9.73
C LYS A 31 22.60 14.93 -9.20
N ASN A 32 22.75 15.39 -7.96
CA ASN A 32 24.04 15.59 -7.31
C ASN A 32 24.51 14.35 -6.52
N PHE A 33 23.71 13.28 -6.50
CA PHE A 33 24.00 12.06 -5.75
C PHE A 33 24.13 10.88 -6.72
N THR A 34 25.06 9.98 -6.42
CA THR A 34 25.16 8.68 -7.11
C THR A 34 24.43 7.63 -6.28
N PHE A 35 23.35 7.09 -6.83
CA PHE A 35 22.63 5.99 -6.21
C PHE A 35 23.31 4.67 -6.56
N LYS A 36 23.50 3.77 -5.59
CA LYS A 36 23.94 2.41 -5.87
C LYS A 36 22.82 1.66 -6.59
N ASN A 37 23.09 1.24 -7.83
CA ASN A 37 22.13 0.61 -8.72
C ASN A 37 21.81 -0.85 -8.34
N ASN A 38 21.25 -1.10 -7.16
CA ASN A 38 20.73 -2.43 -6.84
C ASN A 38 19.31 -2.65 -7.36
N GLN A 39 18.67 -1.62 -7.88
CA GLN A 39 17.36 -1.72 -8.52
C GLN A 39 17.42 -2.36 -9.92
N ASP A 40 18.60 -2.52 -10.51
CA ASP A 40 18.79 -3.19 -11.81
C ASP A 40 18.24 -4.63 -11.84
N GLN A 41 18.18 -5.29 -10.68
CA GLN A 41 17.63 -6.64 -10.56
C GLN A 41 16.09 -6.66 -10.47
N LYS A 42 15.47 -5.54 -10.06
CA LYS A 42 14.01 -5.44 -9.88
C LYS A 42 13.29 -4.84 -11.09
N ARG A 43 13.98 -4.06 -11.93
CA ARG A 43 13.38 -3.29 -13.05
C ARG A 43 14.08 -3.55 -14.35
N LEU A 44 13.32 -3.69 -15.42
CA LEU A 44 13.83 -3.94 -16.78
C LEU A 44 14.37 -2.68 -17.48
N VAL A 45 14.25 -1.47 -16.87
CA VAL A 45 14.51 -0.20 -17.56
C VAL A 45 15.25 0.83 -16.69
N ASN A 46 16.28 1.46 -17.30
CA ASN A 46 17.00 2.70 -16.95
C ASN A 46 17.63 2.86 -15.54
N ASN A 47 18.96 2.78 -15.51
CA ASN A 47 19.84 2.87 -14.34
C ASN A 47 20.03 4.29 -13.74
N ASN A 48 19.36 5.34 -14.25
CA ASN A 48 19.61 6.73 -13.86
C ASN A 48 18.44 7.41 -13.15
N VAL A 49 17.38 6.69 -12.82
CA VAL A 49 16.18 7.27 -12.17
C VAL A 49 16.32 7.15 -10.65
N PRO A 50 16.27 8.28 -9.90
CA PRO A 50 16.50 8.26 -8.46
C PRO A 50 15.29 7.72 -7.68
N PRO A 51 15.50 6.86 -6.63
CA PRO A 51 14.43 6.25 -5.83
C PRO A 51 14.09 7.09 -4.59
N ILE A 52 13.76 8.37 -4.76
CA ILE A 52 13.55 9.31 -3.64
C ILE A 52 12.13 9.89 -3.59
N GLY A 53 11.24 9.45 -4.47
CA GLY A 53 9.87 9.99 -4.55
C GLY A 53 9.03 9.71 -3.31
N GLY A 54 9.31 8.61 -2.63
CA GLY A 54 8.58 8.20 -1.44
C GLY A 54 8.70 9.19 -0.28
N LEU A 55 9.88 9.76 -0.05
CA LEU A 55 10.08 10.73 1.02
C LEU A 55 9.26 12.01 0.81
N ALA A 56 9.21 12.53 -0.43
CA ALA A 56 8.39 13.69 -0.75
C ALA A 56 6.89 13.39 -0.52
N THR A 57 6.45 12.21 -0.91
CA THR A 57 5.07 11.76 -0.72
C THR A 57 4.71 11.65 0.76
N SER A 58 5.58 11.07 1.59
CA SER A 58 5.35 10.91 3.03
C SER A 58 5.33 12.25 3.78
N ILE A 59 6.21 13.18 3.44
CA ILE A 59 6.22 14.53 4.01
C ILE A 59 4.94 15.28 3.61
N SER A 60 4.51 15.18 2.35
CA SER A 60 3.30 15.82 1.87
C SER A 60 2.07 15.32 2.64
N PHE A 61 1.94 14.02 2.81
CA PHE A 61 0.89 13.41 3.61
C PHE A 61 0.86 13.98 5.04
N LEU A 62 1.98 13.93 5.75
CA LEU A 62 2.06 14.38 7.15
C LEU A 62 1.67 15.85 7.32
N ILE A 63 2.14 16.72 6.43
CA ILE A 63 1.82 18.16 6.46
C ILE A 63 0.32 18.37 6.28
N PHE A 64 -0.30 17.73 5.30
CA PHE A 64 -1.72 17.98 5.02
C PHE A 64 -2.67 17.27 5.99
N VAL A 65 -2.29 16.13 6.57
CA VAL A 65 -2.98 15.56 7.73
C VAL A 65 -2.99 16.57 8.89
N ARG A 66 -1.87 17.24 9.18
CA ARG A 66 -1.80 18.27 10.23
C ARG A 66 -2.66 19.50 9.92
N LEU A 67 -2.66 19.95 8.65
CA LEU A 67 -3.42 21.15 8.22
C LEU A 67 -4.94 20.95 8.16
N LEU A 68 -5.41 19.70 8.08
CA LEU A 68 -6.84 19.41 8.19
C LEU A 68 -7.42 19.83 9.56
N GLY A 69 -6.59 19.84 10.60
CA GLY A 69 -6.98 20.34 11.95
C GLY A 69 -8.06 19.51 12.67
N LYS A 70 -8.70 18.58 11.97
CA LYS A 70 -9.78 17.72 12.46
C LYS A 70 -9.29 16.34 12.90
N THR A 71 -8.00 16.09 12.73
CA THR A 71 -7.42 14.77 12.97
C THR A 71 -7.01 14.63 14.41
N ASP A 72 -7.49 13.56 15.03
CA ASP A 72 -7.04 13.14 16.34
C ASP A 72 -5.52 12.88 16.32
N SER A 73 -4.91 12.93 17.50
CA SER A 73 -3.48 12.63 17.68
C SER A 73 -3.02 11.32 17.03
N GLU A 74 -3.94 10.36 16.87
CA GLU A 74 -3.71 9.04 16.26
C GLU A 74 -3.13 9.13 14.85
N PHE A 75 -3.77 9.88 13.94
CA PHE A 75 -3.31 9.98 12.56
C PHE A 75 -2.00 10.76 12.43
N MET A 76 -1.76 11.71 13.34
CA MET A 76 -0.47 12.39 13.43
C MET A 76 0.65 11.45 13.85
N ILE A 77 0.40 10.58 14.83
CA ILE A 77 1.36 9.58 15.29
C ILE A 77 1.63 8.58 14.16
N ILE A 78 0.59 8.03 13.52
CA ILE A 78 0.73 7.12 12.38
C ILE A 78 1.54 7.82 11.27
N GLY A 79 1.18 9.04 10.89
CA GLY A 79 1.91 9.79 9.87
C GLY A 79 3.38 10.00 10.22
N LEU A 80 3.69 10.37 11.46
CA LEU A 80 5.06 10.58 11.93
C LEU A 80 5.89 9.30 11.88
N PHE A 81 5.36 8.19 12.40
CA PHE A 81 6.05 6.89 12.34
C PHE A 81 6.20 6.39 10.90
N GLY A 82 5.21 6.64 10.04
CA GLY A 82 5.31 6.39 8.60
C GLY A 82 6.45 7.18 7.93
N VAL A 83 6.63 8.47 8.26
CA VAL A 83 7.75 9.28 7.77
C VAL A 83 9.09 8.75 8.31
N MET A 84 9.17 8.35 9.58
CA MET A 84 10.39 7.74 10.13
C MET A 84 10.75 6.45 9.40
N LEU A 85 9.75 5.61 9.09
CA LEU A 85 9.97 4.40 8.31
C LEU A 85 10.39 4.72 6.86
N SER A 86 9.85 5.79 6.27
CA SER A 86 10.29 6.31 4.97
C SER A 86 11.78 6.72 4.97
N VAL A 87 12.27 7.30 6.08
CA VAL A 87 13.70 7.60 6.24
C VAL A 87 14.55 6.33 6.26
N ILE A 88 14.11 5.28 6.94
CA ILE A 88 14.79 3.97 6.88
C ILE A 88 14.80 3.42 5.45
N GLY A 89 13.69 3.55 4.73
CA GLY A 89 13.61 3.13 3.32
C GLY A 89 14.60 3.86 2.42
N ILE A 90 14.77 5.19 2.60
CA ILE A 90 15.77 5.95 1.85
C ILE A 90 17.20 5.52 2.19
N LEU A 91 17.48 5.22 3.45
CA LEU A 91 18.79 4.68 3.85
C LEU A 91 19.04 3.32 3.21
N ASP A 92 18.00 2.49 3.05
CA ASP A 92 18.10 1.23 2.33
C ASP A 92 18.42 1.44 0.84
N ASP A 93 17.74 2.36 0.17
CA ASP A 93 17.98 2.72 -1.24
C ASP A 93 19.41 3.23 -1.47
N PHE A 94 20.04 3.88 -0.47
CA PHE A 94 21.42 4.38 -0.57
C PHE A 94 22.49 3.35 -0.19
N TYR A 95 22.25 2.58 0.89
CA TYR A 95 23.30 1.79 1.56
C TYR A 95 23.10 0.28 1.47
N ASN A 96 21.98 -0.21 0.94
CA ASN A 96 21.62 -1.63 0.95
C ASN A 96 21.67 -2.22 2.34
N LEU A 97 20.75 -1.87 3.18
CA LEU A 97 20.66 -2.35 4.55
C LEU A 97 20.44 -3.88 4.57
N ASN A 98 20.98 -4.52 5.60
CA ASN A 98 20.71 -5.93 5.81
C ASN A 98 19.19 -6.15 6.00
N TRP A 99 18.63 -7.17 5.33
CA TRP A 99 17.21 -7.48 5.40
C TRP A 99 16.69 -7.68 6.83
N LYS A 100 17.54 -8.21 7.77
CA LYS A 100 17.17 -8.36 9.18
C LYS A 100 16.98 -7.00 9.86
N PHE A 101 17.85 -6.03 9.57
CA PHE A 101 17.73 -4.67 10.09
C PHE A 101 16.48 -3.98 9.52
N LYS A 102 16.23 -4.13 8.22
CA LYS A 102 15.03 -3.61 7.55
C LYS A 102 13.76 -4.17 8.20
N LEU A 103 13.67 -5.50 8.35
CA LEU A 103 12.51 -6.14 8.95
C LEU A 103 12.33 -5.75 10.42
N SER A 104 13.40 -5.72 11.22
CA SER A 104 13.32 -5.31 12.64
C SER A 104 12.90 -3.85 12.80
N SER A 105 13.33 -2.95 11.89
CA SER A 105 12.86 -1.57 11.85
C SER A 105 11.37 -1.49 11.53
N GLN A 106 10.87 -2.25 10.56
CA GLN A 106 9.45 -2.32 10.25
C GLN A 106 8.64 -2.77 11.46
N VAL A 107 9.05 -3.86 12.11
CA VAL A 107 8.39 -4.36 13.33
C VAL A 107 8.38 -3.30 14.43
N PHE A 108 9.49 -2.63 14.68
CA PHE A 108 9.60 -1.60 15.72
C PHE A 108 8.67 -0.41 15.46
N PHE A 109 8.72 0.15 14.23
CA PHE A 109 7.90 1.31 13.86
C PHE A 109 6.41 0.99 13.73
N VAL A 110 6.03 -0.27 13.53
CA VAL A 110 4.63 -0.72 13.54
C VAL A 110 4.16 -1.03 14.97
N LEU A 111 4.97 -1.74 15.75
CA LEU A 111 4.61 -2.17 17.12
C LEU A 111 4.30 -0.97 18.03
N PHE A 112 5.12 0.09 17.95
CA PHE A 112 4.95 1.22 18.84
C PHE A 112 3.59 1.91 18.68
N PRO A 113 3.14 2.34 17.46
CA PRO A 113 1.81 2.93 17.30
C PRO A 113 0.68 1.94 17.62
N VAL A 114 0.83 0.65 17.28
CA VAL A 114 -0.18 -0.38 17.60
C VAL A 114 -0.43 -0.45 19.10
N VAL A 115 0.64 -0.48 19.91
CA VAL A 115 0.53 -0.55 21.37
C VAL A 115 0.13 0.79 21.97
N TYR A 116 0.74 1.90 21.53
CA TYR A 116 0.49 3.23 22.10
C TYR A 116 -0.92 3.73 21.85
N LEU A 117 -1.47 3.46 20.67
CA LEU A 117 -2.82 3.89 20.27
C LEU A 117 -3.91 2.86 20.64
N ASP A 118 -3.51 1.70 21.16
CA ASP A 118 -4.40 0.56 21.42
C ASP A 118 -5.21 0.14 20.16
N VAL A 119 -4.54 0.17 18.99
CA VAL A 119 -5.14 -0.11 17.67
C VAL A 119 -4.67 -1.46 17.17
N TYR A 120 -5.51 -2.47 17.30
CA TYR A 120 -5.21 -3.82 16.83
C TYR A 120 -6.46 -4.56 16.37
N ILE A 121 -6.24 -5.63 15.62
CA ILE A 121 -7.29 -6.56 15.19
C ILE A 121 -7.84 -7.29 16.43
N ASN A 122 -9.12 -7.10 16.71
CA ASN A 122 -9.78 -7.80 17.80
C ASN A 122 -10.42 -9.10 17.30
N PHE A 123 -9.80 -10.24 17.61
CA PHE A 123 -10.28 -11.56 17.20
C PHE A 123 -11.57 -11.98 17.91
N GLU A 124 -11.82 -11.51 19.13
CA GLU A 124 -13.09 -11.76 19.81
C GLU A 124 -14.26 -11.13 19.06
N ALA A 125 -14.09 -9.87 18.63
CA ALA A 125 -15.08 -9.20 17.79
C ALA A 125 -15.21 -9.84 16.39
N LEU A 126 -14.14 -10.45 15.89
CA LEU A 126 -14.09 -11.04 14.57
C LEU A 126 -14.63 -12.46 14.50
N LEU A 127 -14.21 -13.32 15.41
CA LEU A 127 -14.44 -14.77 15.37
C LEU A 127 -15.19 -15.29 16.61
N GLY A 128 -15.52 -14.40 17.57
CA GLY A 128 -16.10 -14.81 18.85
C GLY A 128 -15.12 -15.55 19.76
N VAL A 129 -13.81 -15.48 19.47
CA VAL A 129 -12.76 -16.17 20.23
C VAL A 129 -11.82 -15.15 20.85
N ASP A 130 -11.76 -15.08 22.17
CA ASP A 130 -10.77 -14.26 22.88
C ASP A 130 -9.39 -14.90 22.79
N LEU A 131 -8.51 -14.32 21.99
CA LEU A 131 -7.11 -14.72 21.87
C LEU A 131 -6.18 -13.94 22.81
N GLY A 132 -6.71 -12.97 23.55
CA GLY A 132 -5.95 -12.06 24.38
C GLY A 132 -5.19 -10.99 23.60
N ASN A 133 -4.89 -9.86 24.25
CA ASN A 133 -4.30 -8.68 23.63
C ASN A 133 -2.95 -8.96 22.97
N ILE A 134 -2.13 -9.84 23.54
CA ILE A 134 -0.79 -10.14 23.00
C ILE A 134 -0.88 -10.76 21.60
N LEU A 135 -1.80 -11.71 21.38
CA LEU A 135 -1.99 -12.32 20.06
C LEU A 135 -2.65 -11.34 19.09
N ASN A 136 -3.61 -10.55 19.53
CA ASN A 136 -4.23 -9.50 18.73
C ASN A 136 -3.19 -8.50 18.22
N ILE A 137 -2.29 -8.03 19.10
CA ILE A 137 -1.16 -7.14 18.74
C ILE A 137 -0.20 -7.85 17.78
N ALA A 138 0.22 -9.09 18.08
CA ALA A 138 1.17 -9.82 17.25
C ALA A 138 0.66 -10.04 15.82
N VAL A 139 -0.61 -10.41 15.66
CA VAL A 139 -1.21 -10.58 14.33
C VAL A 139 -1.35 -9.24 13.62
N SER A 140 -1.70 -8.17 14.31
CA SER A 140 -1.82 -6.82 13.73
C SER A 140 -0.47 -6.32 13.21
N VAL A 141 0.58 -6.48 14.00
CA VAL A 141 1.95 -6.12 13.60
C VAL A 141 2.39 -6.96 12.39
N THR A 142 2.14 -8.28 12.43
CA THR A 142 2.47 -9.18 11.31
C THR A 142 1.73 -8.78 10.05
N TRP A 143 0.45 -8.44 10.14
CA TRP A 143 -0.37 -7.98 9.03
C TRP A 143 0.17 -6.70 8.39
N ILE A 144 0.44 -5.66 9.19
CA ILE A 144 0.96 -4.39 8.67
C ILE A 144 2.34 -4.60 8.04
N VAL A 145 3.22 -5.37 8.67
CA VAL A 145 4.56 -5.69 8.13
C VAL A 145 4.46 -6.50 6.83
N LEU A 146 3.50 -7.43 6.72
CA LEU A 146 3.22 -8.14 5.48
C LEU A 146 2.83 -7.16 4.37
N LEU A 147 1.92 -6.21 4.64
CA LEU A 147 1.49 -5.22 3.67
C LEU A 147 2.63 -4.28 3.23
N ILE A 148 3.49 -3.85 4.16
CA ILE A 148 4.67 -3.06 3.85
C ILE A 148 5.54 -3.80 2.81
N ASN A 149 5.79 -5.09 3.02
CA ASN A 149 6.62 -5.87 2.13
C ASN A 149 5.90 -6.24 0.83
N ALA A 150 4.60 -6.52 0.86
CA ALA A 150 3.81 -6.80 -0.33
C ALA A 150 3.75 -5.58 -1.28
N ILE A 151 3.60 -4.36 -0.73
CA ILE A 151 3.64 -3.13 -1.52
C ILE A 151 5.05 -2.82 -2.01
N ASN A 152 6.08 -3.14 -1.22
CA ASN A 152 7.47 -3.03 -1.70
C ASN A 152 7.77 -4.00 -2.85
N PHE A 153 7.20 -5.19 -2.85
CA PHE A 153 7.37 -6.16 -3.94
C PHE A 153 6.68 -5.70 -5.23
N ILE A 154 5.50 -5.08 -5.14
CA ILE A 154 4.78 -4.62 -6.33
C ILE A 154 5.39 -3.34 -6.93
N ASP A 155 6.31 -2.65 -6.23
CA ASP A 155 7.09 -1.53 -6.79
C ASP A 155 8.23 -2.00 -7.70
N ASN A 156 7.88 -2.74 -8.76
CA ASN A 156 8.80 -3.37 -9.70
C ASN A 156 8.65 -2.86 -11.15
N MET A 157 7.66 -1.99 -11.41
CA MET A 157 7.38 -1.39 -12.72
C MET A 157 6.92 0.06 -12.54
N ASP A 158 7.21 0.93 -13.52
CA ASP A 158 6.82 2.33 -13.52
C ASP A 158 5.33 2.51 -13.29
N GLY A 159 4.95 3.32 -12.30
CA GLY A 159 3.57 3.62 -11.95
C GLY A 159 2.79 2.50 -11.24
N LEU A 160 3.28 1.25 -11.21
CA LEU A 160 2.47 0.12 -10.76
C LEU A 160 2.08 0.20 -9.29
N ALA A 161 3.05 0.41 -8.39
CA ALA A 161 2.77 0.54 -6.97
C ALA A 161 1.74 1.63 -6.68
N VAL A 162 1.85 2.77 -7.40
CA VAL A 162 0.93 3.91 -7.23
C VAL A 162 -0.46 3.62 -7.77
N VAL A 163 -0.58 2.97 -8.94
CA VAL A 163 -1.88 2.61 -9.52
C VAL A 163 -2.61 1.62 -8.61
N VAL A 164 -1.90 0.61 -8.09
CA VAL A 164 -2.49 -0.38 -7.19
C VAL A 164 -2.87 0.25 -5.84
N THR A 165 -1.95 0.97 -5.20
CA THR A 165 -2.23 1.59 -3.89
C THR A 165 -3.24 2.74 -4.01
N GLY A 166 -3.23 3.47 -5.12
CA GLY A 166 -4.26 4.46 -5.44
C GLY A 166 -5.64 3.85 -5.57
N SER A 167 -5.75 2.68 -6.23
CA SER A 167 -7.03 1.96 -6.30
C SER A 167 -7.51 1.51 -4.91
N ILE A 168 -6.59 1.08 -4.03
CA ILE A 168 -6.92 0.73 -2.64
C ILE A 168 -7.40 1.97 -1.87
N CYS A 169 -6.74 3.13 -2.02
CA CYS A 169 -7.21 4.37 -1.41
C CYS A 169 -8.63 4.75 -1.87
N ILE A 170 -8.92 4.61 -3.18
CA ILE A 170 -10.28 4.86 -3.72
C ILE A 170 -11.30 3.92 -3.06
N GLN A 171 -10.97 2.65 -2.89
CA GLN A 171 -11.83 1.67 -2.22
C GLN A 171 -12.09 2.08 -0.78
N PHE A 172 -11.06 2.48 -0.02
CA PHE A 172 -11.23 2.99 1.34
C PHE A 172 -12.12 4.24 1.36
N ILE A 173 -11.87 5.23 0.48
CA ILE A 173 -12.68 6.45 0.39
C ILE A 173 -14.17 6.11 0.19
N LEU A 174 -14.48 5.24 -0.77
CA LEU A 174 -15.86 4.88 -1.10
C LEU A 174 -16.56 4.15 0.06
N PHE A 175 -15.87 3.19 0.69
CA PHE A 175 -16.45 2.45 1.81
C PHE A 175 -16.57 3.27 3.08
N THR A 176 -15.53 4.00 3.46
CA THR A 176 -15.55 4.82 4.66
C THR A 176 -16.54 5.97 4.55
N TYR A 177 -16.70 6.54 3.34
CA TYR A 177 -17.73 7.53 3.06
C TYR A 177 -19.14 6.94 3.20
N TYR A 178 -19.37 5.74 2.61
CA TYR A 178 -20.66 5.05 2.71
C TYR A 178 -21.04 4.69 4.16
N LEU A 179 -20.04 4.40 5.00
CA LEU A 179 -20.23 4.03 6.41
C LEU A 179 -20.10 5.22 7.37
N ASP A 180 -20.14 6.47 6.88
CA ASP A 180 -20.03 7.70 7.67
C ASP A 180 -18.75 7.81 8.52
N GLN A 181 -17.69 7.09 8.14
CA GLN A 181 -16.37 7.14 8.79
C GLN A 181 -15.53 8.32 8.24
N ASN A 182 -16.03 9.53 8.40
CA ASN A 182 -15.50 10.73 7.75
C ASN A 182 -14.01 10.97 7.98
N LYS A 183 -13.47 10.66 9.17
CA LYS A 183 -12.03 10.82 9.48
C LYS A 183 -11.17 9.90 8.60
N LEU A 184 -11.55 8.63 8.46
CA LEU A 184 -10.83 7.68 7.61
C LEU A 184 -10.95 8.05 6.13
N THR A 185 -12.12 8.57 5.73
CA THR A 185 -12.33 9.12 4.38
C THR A 185 -11.35 10.25 4.09
N ASP A 186 -11.27 11.25 4.99
CA ASP A 186 -10.40 12.40 4.85
C ASP A 186 -8.91 11.99 4.75
N ILE A 187 -8.46 11.09 5.63
CA ILE A 187 -7.09 10.58 5.63
C ILE A 187 -6.78 9.79 4.34
N SER A 188 -7.72 8.96 3.89
CA SER A 188 -7.57 8.20 2.64
C SER A 188 -7.49 9.14 1.43
N ILE A 189 -8.24 10.25 1.41
CA ILE A 189 -8.15 11.29 0.38
C ILE A 189 -6.77 11.93 0.40
N ILE A 190 -6.25 12.36 1.55
CA ILE A 190 -4.92 12.98 1.63
C ILE A 190 -3.82 12.00 1.19
N LEU A 191 -3.91 10.72 1.58
CA LEU A 191 -2.98 9.70 1.12
C LEU A 191 -3.05 9.54 -0.40
N LEU A 192 -4.24 9.40 -0.98
CA LEU A 192 -4.44 9.30 -2.43
C LEU A 192 -3.81 10.48 -3.16
N PHE A 193 -4.11 11.71 -2.73
CA PHE A 193 -3.62 12.90 -3.44
C PHE A 193 -2.11 13.13 -3.25
N SER A 194 -1.52 12.68 -2.14
CA SER A 194 -0.06 12.70 -1.98
C SER A 194 0.65 11.73 -2.94
N ILE A 195 0.11 10.52 -3.16
CA ILE A 195 0.68 9.57 -4.12
C ILE A 195 0.37 9.93 -5.57
N LEU A 196 -0.77 10.58 -5.87
CA LEU A 196 -1.07 11.06 -7.21
C LEU A 196 -0.14 12.19 -7.66
N GLY A 197 0.27 13.09 -6.76
CA GLY A 197 1.28 14.11 -7.06
C GLY A 197 2.63 13.50 -7.49
N PHE A 198 3.02 12.39 -6.86
CA PHE A 198 4.19 11.61 -7.27
C PHE A 198 3.96 10.88 -8.61
N LEU A 199 2.77 10.32 -8.85
CA LEU A 199 2.46 9.56 -10.08
C LEU A 199 2.73 10.37 -11.35
N ILE A 200 2.51 11.68 -11.34
CA ILE A 200 2.76 12.56 -12.49
C ILE A 200 4.22 12.42 -13.00
N LEU A 201 5.16 12.14 -12.10
CA LEU A 201 6.57 11.96 -12.44
C LEU A 201 6.98 10.48 -12.55
N ASN A 202 6.18 9.57 -12.02
CA ASN A 202 6.44 8.13 -12.02
C ASN A 202 5.65 7.36 -13.09
N PHE A 203 4.70 8.03 -13.78
CA PHE A 203 4.00 7.41 -14.91
C PHE A 203 4.98 7.07 -16.04
N PRO A 204 4.82 5.91 -16.70
CA PRO A 204 5.76 5.46 -17.73
C PRO A 204 5.96 6.46 -18.91
N PRO A 205 7.18 6.82 -19.27
CA PRO A 205 8.46 6.47 -18.67
C PRO A 205 8.77 7.30 -17.42
N ALA A 206 9.10 6.64 -16.29
CA ALA A 206 9.30 7.29 -15.00
C ALA A 206 10.54 8.21 -14.99
N LYS A 207 10.41 9.38 -14.38
CA LYS A 207 11.50 10.33 -14.08
C LYS A 207 12.05 10.18 -12.65
N ILE A 208 11.25 9.59 -11.77
CA ILE A 208 11.58 9.36 -10.36
C ILE A 208 10.92 8.04 -9.93
N TYR A 209 11.62 7.25 -9.13
CA TYR A 209 11.08 6.02 -8.55
C TYR A 209 10.56 6.26 -7.14
N LEU A 210 9.58 5.43 -6.74
CA LEU A 210 8.99 5.45 -5.41
C LEU A 210 10.05 5.09 -4.35
N GLY A 211 10.80 4.03 -4.63
CA GLY A 211 11.82 3.48 -3.74
C GLY A 211 11.25 2.78 -2.51
N ASP A 212 12.16 2.23 -1.72
CA ASP A 212 11.80 1.60 -0.45
C ASP A 212 11.20 2.60 0.53
N SER A 213 11.61 3.88 0.42
CA SER A 213 11.04 4.97 1.22
C SER A 213 9.53 5.12 1.02
N GLY A 214 9.05 5.06 -0.21
CA GLY A 214 7.63 5.26 -0.50
C GLY A 214 6.80 4.01 -0.33
N SER A 215 7.30 2.87 -0.80
CA SER A 215 6.59 1.60 -0.68
C SER A 215 6.37 1.21 0.79
N MET A 216 7.40 1.41 1.65
CA MET A 216 7.28 1.15 3.10
C MET A 216 6.29 2.13 3.76
N PHE A 217 6.35 3.43 3.40
CA PHE A 217 5.42 4.44 3.92
C PHE A 217 3.98 4.13 3.55
N ILE A 218 3.70 3.89 2.26
CA ILE A 218 2.34 3.63 1.78
C ILE A 218 1.80 2.34 2.39
N GLY A 219 2.62 1.28 2.44
CA GLY A 219 2.24 0.01 3.05
C GLY A 219 1.91 0.15 4.54
N PHE A 220 2.68 0.95 5.25
CA PHE A 220 2.43 1.28 6.65
C PHE A 220 1.10 2.03 6.84
N CYS A 221 0.87 3.11 6.10
CA CYS A 221 -0.36 3.90 6.20
C CYS A 221 -1.60 3.08 5.85
N LEU A 222 -1.57 2.34 4.73
CA LEU A 222 -2.67 1.50 4.30
C LEU A 222 -2.92 0.33 5.28
N GLY A 223 -1.85 -0.22 5.86
CA GLY A 223 -1.94 -1.23 6.89
C GLY A 223 -2.70 -0.74 8.12
N PHE A 224 -2.38 0.46 8.62
CA PHE A 224 -3.13 1.08 9.71
C PHE A 224 -4.57 1.41 9.33
N LEU A 225 -4.81 1.97 8.13
CA LEU A 225 -6.16 2.22 7.64
C LEU A 225 -7.01 0.95 7.63
N SER A 226 -6.41 -0.19 7.27
CA SER A 226 -7.12 -1.48 7.24
C SER A 226 -7.56 -1.97 8.61
N ILE A 227 -6.80 -1.66 9.66
CA ILE A 227 -7.15 -2.03 11.05
C ILE A 227 -8.14 -1.03 11.66
N LEU A 228 -7.96 0.26 11.37
CA LEU A 228 -8.86 1.32 11.84
C LEU A 228 -10.24 1.28 11.17
N PHE A 229 -10.31 0.68 9.98
CA PHE A 229 -11.57 0.53 9.26
C PHE A 229 -12.52 -0.41 10.01
N THR A 230 -13.66 0.13 10.42
CA THR A 230 -14.69 -0.65 11.11
C THR A 230 -15.87 -0.90 10.18
N TRP A 231 -16.17 -2.17 9.92
CA TRP A 231 -17.31 -2.56 9.10
C TRP A 231 -18.66 -2.32 9.78
N ASN A 232 -18.71 -2.33 11.13
CA ASN A 232 -19.92 -2.27 11.92
C ASN A 232 -20.48 -0.86 12.19
N ALA A 233 -20.45 0.05 11.25
CA ALA A 233 -21.16 1.32 11.40
C ALA A 233 -22.66 1.07 11.20
N GLY A 234 -23.38 0.62 12.24
CA GLY A 234 -24.84 0.54 12.18
C GLY A 234 -25.52 -0.72 12.71
N GLY A 235 -24.82 -1.65 13.33
CA GLY A 235 -25.43 -2.71 14.16
C GLY A 235 -26.23 -3.81 13.45
N GLN A 236 -26.22 -3.88 12.13
CA GLN A 236 -26.86 -4.93 11.35
C GLN A 236 -25.90 -5.48 10.29
N SER A 237 -24.94 -6.31 10.68
CA SER A 237 -24.16 -7.05 9.70
C SER A 237 -24.40 -8.55 9.84
N MET A 238 -24.86 -9.19 8.79
CA MET A 238 -24.81 -10.65 8.61
C MET A 238 -23.38 -11.19 8.64
N PHE A 239 -22.39 -10.32 8.49
CA PHE A 239 -20.97 -10.61 8.61
C PHE A 239 -20.39 -9.69 9.68
N ASN A 240 -20.28 -10.20 10.89
CA ASN A 240 -19.50 -9.58 11.99
C ASN A 240 -17.97 -9.54 11.65
N TYR A 241 -17.62 -9.36 10.38
CA TYR A 241 -16.25 -9.48 9.91
C TYR A 241 -15.66 -8.09 9.66
N THR A 242 -15.13 -7.50 10.69
CA THR A 242 -14.44 -6.21 10.65
C THR A 242 -13.19 -6.21 9.75
N ILE A 243 -12.60 -7.37 9.49
CA ILE A 243 -11.35 -7.52 8.72
C ILE A 243 -11.59 -7.86 7.25
N THR A 244 -12.66 -8.59 6.93
CA THR A 244 -12.81 -9.20 5.60
C THR A 244 -12.76 -8.20 4.45
N PRO A 245 -13.47 -7.05 4.46
CA PRO A 245 -13.37 -6.10 3.37
C PRO A 245 -11.99 -5.45 3.28
N ALA A 246 -11.39 -5.05 4.41
CA ALA A 246 -10.07 -4.44 4.42
C ALA A 246 -9.00 -5.39 3.88
N LEU A 247 -9.05 -6.68 4.24
CA LEU A 247 -8.16 -7.71 3.68
C LEU A 247 -8.30 -7.81 2.16
N LEU A 248 -9.54 -7.76 1.67
CA LEU A 248 -9.84 -7.99 0.27
C LEU A 248 -9.41 -6.83 -0.62
N PHE A 249 -9.30 -5.60 -0.09
CA PHE A 249 -8.75 -4.45 -0.83
C PHE A 249 -7.29 -4.67 -1.22
N PHE A 250 -6.53 -5.45 -0.44
CA PHE A 250 -5.13 -5.78 -0.71
C PHE A 250 -4.93 -7.02 -1.59
N THR A 251 -5.98 -7.46 -2.28
CA THR A 251 -5.94 -8.65 -3.15
C THR A 251 -4.71 -8.69 -4.05
N ILE A 252 -4.41 -7.61 -4.76
CA ILE A 252 -3.30 -7.58 -5.73
C ILE A 252 -1.94 -7.70 -5.05
N PRO A 253 -1.56 -6.82 -4.08
CA PRO A 253 -0.25 -6.91 -3.43
C PRO A 253 -0.04 -8.25 -2.72
N VAL A 254 -1.08 -8.76 -2.06
CA VAL A 254 -1.01 -10.02 -1.33
C VAL A 254 -0.90 -11.21 -2.28
N LEU A 255 -1.64 -11.19 -3.40
CA LEU A 255 -1.57 -12.24 -4.41
C LEU A 255 -0.19 -12.30 -5.07
N ASP A 256 0.35 -11.14 -5.51
CA ASP A 256 1.69 -11.06 -6.10
C ASP A 256 2.75 -11.55 -5.12
N PHE A 257 2.67 -11.12 -3.86
CA PHE A 257 3.57 -11.56 -2.79
C PHE A 257 3.58 -13.08 -2.63
N PHE A 258 2.40 -13.72 -2.53
CA PHE A 258 2.32 -15.17 -2.34
C PHE A 258 2.73 -15.95 -3.58
N ILE A 259 2.43 -15.48 -4.78
CA ILE A 259 2.88 -16.11 -6.03
C ILE A 259 4.41 -16.13 -6.11
N ILE A 260 5.06 -15.00 -5.81
CA ILE A 260 6.51 -14.91 -5.84
C ILE A 260 7.13 -15.77 -4.73
N PHE A 261 6.56 -15.71 -3.54
CA PHE A 261 7.05 -16.52 -2.42
C PHE A 261 6.99 -18.02 -2.75
N ASP A 262 5.86 -18.53 -3.26
CA ASP A 262 5.70 -19.91 -3.71
C ASP A 262 6.71 -20.26 -4.82
N TYR A 263 6.86 -19.39 -5.82
CA TYR A 263 7.84 -19.59 -6.91
C TYR A 263 9.27 -19.71 -6.37
N ARG A 264 9.68 -18.77 -5.52
CA ARG A 264 11.05 -18.75 -4.99
C ARG A 264 11.36 -19.93 -4.07
N VAL A 265 10.42 -20.30 -3.19
CA VAL A 265 10.57 -21.48 -2.32
C VAL A 265 10.74 -22.75 -3.15
N ARG A 266 9.91 -22.97 -4.18
CA ARG A 266 10.01 -24.13 -5.06
C ARG A 266 11.33 -24.18 -5.85
N ASN A 267 11.82 -23.03 -6.27
CA ASN A 267 13.07 -22.94 -7.03
C ASN A 267 14.32 -22.75 -6.15
N LYS A 268 14.18 -22.83 -4.82
CA LYS A 268 15.27 -22.62 -3.85
C LYS A 268 15.97 -21.26 -3.98
N ILE A 269 15.23 -20.23 -4.41
CA ILE A 269 15.68 -18.84 -4.49
C ILE A 269 15.34 -18.17 -3.16
N SER A 270 16.25 -17.34 -2.65
CA SER A 270 15.97 -16.59 -1.42
C SER A 270 14.78 -15.62 -1.63
N PRO A 271 13.75 -15.62 -0.78
CA PRO A 271 12.64 -14.67 -0.88
C PRO A 271 13.07 -13.19 -0.74
N THR A 272 14.24 -12.93 -0.16
CA THR A 272 14.74 -11.57 0.11
C THR A 272 15.51 -10.94 -1.05
N VAL A 273 15.80 -11.69 -2.10
CA VAL A 273 16.52 -11.18 -3.30
C VAL A 273 15.49 -10.55 -4.26
N GLY A 274 15.81 -9.39 -4.83
CA GLY A 274 15.00 -8.79 -5.90
C GLY A 274 15.01 -9.69 -7.15
N GLY A 275 13.94 -9.64 -7.95
CA GLY A 275 13.85 -10.42 -9.18
C GLY A 275 12.79 -9.88 -10.13
N THR A 276 12.71 -10.49 -11.32
CA THR A 276 11.77 -10.17 -12.41
C THR A 276 10.66 -11.23 -12.53
N ASP A 277 10.35 -11.90 -11.44
CA ASP A 277 9.41 -13.03 -11.33
C ASP A 277 7.97 -12.59 -10.98
N HIS A 278 7.72 -11.29 -10.91
CA HIS A 278 6.44 -10.66 -10.60
C HIS A 278 5.39 -10.82 -11.71
N ILE A 279 4.11 -10.71 -11.35
CA ILE A 279 2.98 -10.78 -12.30
C ILE A 279 3.15 -9.72 -13.41
N SER A 280 3.56 -8.51 -13.06
CA SER A 280 3.82 -7.41 -14.01
C SER A 280 4.82 -7.80 -15.08
N HIS A 281 5.98 -8.35 -14.67
CA HIS A 281 7.03 -8.76 -15.62
C HIS A 281 6.58 -9.90 -16.52
N ARG A 282 5.80 -10.84 -16.01
CA ARG A 282 5.21 -11.91 -16.83
C ARG A 282 4.28 -11.36 -17.91
N LEU A 283 3.48 -10.33 -17.58
CA LEU A 283 2.61 -9.66 -18.54
C LEU A 283 3.41 -8.86 -19.59
N LEU A 284 4.50 -8.18 -19.19
CA LEU A 284 5.41 -7.51 -20.13
C LEU A 284 6.09 -8.52 -21.07
N ASN A 285 6.52 -9.68 -20.56
CA ASN A 285 7.13 -10.75 -21.36
C ASN A 285 6.14 -11.35 -22.40
N LEU A 286 4.82 -11.28 -22.13
CA LEU A 286 3.79 -11.61 -23.11
C LEU A 286 3.57 -10.53 -24.19
N GLY A 287 4.38 -9.46 -24.20
CA GLY A 287 4.32 -8.37 -25.18
C GLY A 287 3.31 -7.26 -24.86
N LEU A 288 2.79 -7.20 -23.63
CA LEU A 288 1.95 -6.09 -23.21
C LEU A 288 2.82 -4.85 -22.93
N SER A 289 2.32 -3.66 -23.27
CA SER A 289 2.98 -2.41 -22.88
C SER A 289 2.76 -2.13 -21.40
N GLU A 290 3.65 -1.34 -20.77
CA GLU A 290 3.51 -0.93 -19.37
C GLU A 290 2.14 -0.29 -19.08
N THR A 291 1.68 0.63 -19.93
CA THR A 291 0.38 1.29 -19.78
C THR A 291 -0.80 0.32 -19.84
N LYS A 292 -0.75 -0.69 -20.72
CA LYS A 292 -1.78 -1.74 -20.76
C LYS A 292 -1.74 -2.59 -19.49
N THR A 293 -0.54 -2.92 -19.02
CA THR A 293 -0.35 -3.67 -17.76
C THR A 293 -0.93 -2.87 -16.58
N LEU A 294 -0.64 -1.58 -16.45
CA LEU A 294 -1.23 -0.70 -15.43
C LEU A 294 -2.77 -0.71 -15.49
N SER A 295 -3.34 -0.57 -16.69
CA SER A 295 -4.79 -0.59 -16.89
C SER A 295 -5.40 -1.93 -16.46
N MET A 296 -4.74 -3.05 -16.76
CA MET A 296 -5.20 -4.39 -16.32
C MET A 296 -5.22 -4.52 -14.80
N PHE A 297 -4.18 -4.08 -14.11
CA PHE A 297 -4.14 -4.09 -12.65
C PHE A 297 -5.25 -3.22 -12.04
N PHE A 298 -5.46 -2.03 -12.60
CA PHE A 298 -6.53 -1.13 -12.14
C PHE A 298 -7.92 -1.76 -12.34
N ILE A 299 -8.21 -2.30 -13.53
CA ILE A 299 -9.49 -2.95 -13.85
C ILE A 299 -9.70 -4.17 -12.95
N TYR A 300 -8.69 -5.00 -12.77
CA TYR A 300 -8.74 -6.16 -11.89
C TYR A 300 -9.06 -5.77 -10.44
N SER A 301 -8.37 -4.75 -9.92
CA SER A 301 -8.64 -4.19 -8.58
C SER A 301 -10.09 -3.72 -8.45
N PHE A 302 -10.61 -3.04 -9.48
CA PHE A 302 -11.98 -2.53 -9.48
C PHE A 302 -13.02 -3.67 -9.54
N ILE A 303 -12.78 -4.73 -10.34
CA ILE A 303 -13.66 -5.91 -10.39
C ILE A 303 -13.72 -6.58 -9.01
N CYS A 304 -12.56 -6.80 -8.38
CA CYS A 304 -12.49 -7.35 -7.02
C CYS A 304 -13.28 -6.47 -6.04
N PHE A 305 -13.10 -5.16 -6.10
CA PHE A 305 -13.83 -4.20 -5.28
C PHE A 305 -15.35 -4.31 -5.43
N VAL A 306 -15.86 -4.36 -6.66
CA VAL A 306 -17.31 -4.48 -6.91
C VAL A 306 -17.86 -5.79 -6.34
N LEU A 307 -17.18 -6.90 -6.55
CA LEU A 307 -17.60 -8.21 -6.02
C LEU A 307 -17.61 -8.24 -4.49
N ILE A 308 -16.58 -7.66 -3.87
CA ILE A 308 -16.49 -7.54 -2.42
C ILE A 308 -17.61 -6.64 -1.89
N SER A 309 -17.86 -5.50 -2.55
CA SER A 309 -18.90 -4.55 -2.17
C SER A 309 -20.28 -5.20 -2.20
N ILE A 310 -20.62 -5.92 -3.27
CA ILE A 310 -21.88 -6.64 -3.38
C ILE A 310 -21.99 -7.71 -2.29
N SER A 311 -20.92 -8.48 -2.07
CA SER A 311 -20.88 -9.49 -1.02
C SER A 311 -21.13 -8.90 0.35
N ALA A 312 -20.43 -7.82 0.66
CA ALA A 312 -20.46 -7.19 1.96
C ALA A 312 -21.77 -6.44 2.23
N LEU A 313 -22.28 -5.66 1.27
CA LEU A 313 -23.49 -4.85 1.45
C LEU A 313 -24.78 -5.66 1.38
N GLN A 314 -24.81 -6.72 0.57
CA GLN A 314 -26.01 -7.53 0.34
C GLN A 314 -25.97 -8.90 1.03
N GLY A 315 -24.87 -9.25 1.71
CA GLY A 315 -24.65 -10.59 2.27
C GLY A 315 -24.58 -11.68 1.20
N SER A 316 -24.18 -11.32 -0.04
CA SER A 316 -24.20 -12.22 -1.18
C SER A 316 -23.06 -13.23 -1.16
N MET A 317 -23.33 -14.45 -0.76
CA MET A 317 -22.38 -15.57 -0.82
C MET A 317 -21.97 -15.90 -2.27
N ILE A 318 -22.85 -15.61 -3.25
CA ILE A 318 -22.54 -15.82 -4.65
C ILE A 318 -21.41 -14.90 -5.10
N SER A 319 -21.49 -13.60 -4.80
CA SER A 319 -20.45 -12.63 -5.16
C SER A 319 -19.13 -12.96 -4.49
N PHE A 320 -19.15 -13.42 -3.25
CA PHE A 320 -17.95 -13.86 -2.53
C PHE A 320 -17.34 -15.12 -3.18
N SER A 321 -18.18 -16.09 -3.56
CA SER A 321 -17.72 -17.30 -4.26
C SER A 321 -17.12 -16.98 -5.63
N ILE A 322 -17.73 -16.06 -6.39
CA ILE A 322 -17.18 -15.58 -7.67
C ILE A 322 -15.82 -14.91 -7.45
N TYR A 323 -15.70 -14.07 -6.41
CA TYR A 323 -14.42 -13.44 -6.05
C TYR A 323 -13.33 -14.50 -5.75
N LEU A 324 -13.64 -15.49 -4.90
CA LEU A 324 -12.68 -16.57 -4.60
C LEU A 324 -12.30 -17.39 -5.84
N PHE A 325 -13.27 -17.63 -6.71
CA PHE A 325 -13.01 -18.31 -7.99
C PHE A 325 -12.07 -17.50 -8.88
N ILE A 326 -12.27 -16.19 -9.00
CA ILE A 326 -11.40 -15.30 -9.79
C ILE A 326 -9.98 -15.31 -9.19
N LEU A 327 -9.83 -15.24 -7.87
CA LEU A 327 -8.52 -15.33 -7.23
C LEU A 327 -7.81 -16.64 -7.56
N PHE A 328 -8.51 -17.74 -7.40
CA PHE A 328 -7.97 -19.07 -7.66
C PHE A 328 -7.60 -19.25 -9.15
N ALA A 329 -8.47 -18.81 -10.05
CA ALA A 329 -8.21 -18.84 -11.48
C ALA A 329 -7.00 -17.99 -11.87
N THR A 330 -6.86 -16.79 -11.28
CA THR A 330 -5.69 -15.91 -11.49
C THR A 330 -4.42 -16.58 -10.99
N PHE A 331 -4.43 -17.15 -9.78
CA PHE A 331 -3.29 -17.88 -9.24
C PHE A 331 -2.83 -19.01 -10.16
N ILE A 332 -3.77 -19.85 -10.63
CA ILE A 332 -3.46 -20.95 -11.56
C ILE A 332 -2.93 -20.41 -12.88
N TYR A 333 -3.56 -19.37 -13.44
CA TYR A 333 -3.15 -18.79 -14.72
C TYR A 333 -1.73 -18.24 -14.65
N VAL A 334 -1.42 -17.43 -13.63
CA VAL A 334 -0.08 -16.87 -13.44
C VAL A 334 0.97 -17.96 -13.21
N ARG A 335 0.60 -19.03 -12.48
CA ARG A 335 1.46 -20.20 -12.31
C ARG A 335 1.76 -20.95 -13.61
N LYS A 336 0.77 -21.04 -14.53
CA LYS A 336 1.00 -21.61 -15.86
C LYS A 336 1.95 -20.78 -16.71
N LEU A 337 1.94 -19.44 -16.57
CA LEU A 337 2.88 -18.57 -17.29
C LEU A 337 4.35 -18.81 -16.86
N GLU A 338 4.60 -19.38 -15.69
CA GLU A 338 5.95 -19.79 -15.26
C GLU A 338 6.55 -20.89 -16.14
N ILE A 339 5.71 -21.74 -16.72
CA ILE A 339 6.12 -22.91 -17.52
C ILE A 339 6.41 -22.50 -18.97
N LEU A 340 5.90 -21.34 -19.39
CA LEU A 340 6.00 -20.85 -20.76
C LEU A 340 7.19 -19.88 -20.97
N ASN A 341 7.82 -19.46 -19.90
CA ASN A 341 9.04 -18.63 -19.87
C ASN A 341 10.24 -19.43 -19.36
#